data_cbcd3c443aeb5940a805a784ed234387
#
_entry.id   cbcd3c443aeb5940a805a784ed234387
#
_cell.length_a   1.000
_cell.length_b   1.000
_cell.length_c   1.000
_cell.angle_alpha   90.00
_cell.angle_beta   90.00
_cell.angle_gamma   90.00
#
_symmetry.space_group_name_H-M   'P 1'
#
loop_
_entity.id
_entity.type
_entity.pdbx_description
1 polymer ?
#
loop_
_entity_poly.entity_id
_entity_poly.type
_entity_poly.pdbx_seq_one_letter_code
_entity_poly.pdbx_strand_id
1 'polypeptide(L)'
;MELGPEIWKFEKKVVPLQPISKEGYFSMKKIQSVAIYCSSSNKVRESYMHAAYRLGELLAEAGIRLIYGDGGIGLMAAAADGALNAGGEVLGVIPQFMVEAGWNNPRSTRTIVTKDMHERKATIVQETQAMVALPGGIGTFEELLECLTWKQLGLHSCPVVILNTDGYYDRLLACLDYMVEEQMMRPIHQEMYTVVNEPEEVLPAILAAKEWDTNTRRLAAI
;
A
#
# COMPACT_ATOMS: atom_id res chain seq x y z
N MET A 1 -21.30 -10.57 -33.04
CA MET A 1 -21.95 -9.82 -31.97
C MET A 1 -20.93 -8.79 -31.51
N GLU A 2 -21.04 -7.55 -32.02
CA GLU A 2 -20.13 -6.48 -31.63
C GLU A 2 -20.52 -6.00 -30.22
N LEU A 3 -19.62 -6.16 -29.26
CA LEU A 3 -19.77 -5.59 -27.93
C LEU A 3 -19.55 -4.08 -28.04
N GLY A 4 -20.60 -3.30 -27.84
CA GLY A 4 -20.57 -1.85 -27.92
C GLY A 4 -19.74 -1.21 -26.79
N PRO A 5 -19.31 0.07 -26.93
CA PRO A 5 -18.36 0.76 -26.05
C PRO A 5 -18.93 1.24 -24.70
N GLU A 6 -20.08 0.74 -24.23
CA GLU A 6 -20.77 1.25 -23.03
C GLU A 6 -20.55 0.48 -21.74
N ILE A 7 -19.69 -0.54 -21.72
CA ILE A 7 -19.51 -1.45 -20.54
C ILE A 7 -18.68 -0.80 -19.41
N TRP A 8 -18.10 0.39 -19.58
CA TRP A 8 -17.10 0.94 -18.66
C TRP A 8 -17.45 2.30 -18.03
N LYS A 9 -18.71 2.56 -17.72
CA LYS A 9 -19.08 3.73 -16.91
C LYS A 9 -19.02 3.36 -15.42
N PHE A 10 -17.84 3.55 -14.81
CA PHE A 10 -17.71 3.49 -13.35
C PHE A 10 -18.21 4.78 -12.71
N GLU A 11 -19.27 4.72 -11.92
CA GLU A 11 -19.54 5.76 -10.93
C GLU A 11 -18.50 5.64 -9.81
N LYS A 12 -17.53 6.57 -9.79
CA LYS A 12 -16.57 6.68 -8.70
C LYS A 12 -17.31 6.89 -7.39
N LYS A 13 -17.44 5.87 -6.54
CA LYS A 13 -17.80 6.05 -5.13
C LYS A 13 -16.62 6.67 -4.40
N VAL A 14 -16.39 7.96 -4.61
CA VAL A 14 -15.53 8.76 -3.76
C VAL A 14 -16.31 8.97 -2.47
N VAL A 15 -15.91 8.32 -1.39
CA VAL A 15 -16.42 8.63 -0.05
C VAL A 15 -15.78 9.96 0.35
N PRO A 16 -16.55 11.05 0.54
CA PRO A 16 -15.96 12.31 0.97
C PRO A 16 -15.41 12.13 2.38
N LEU A 17 -14.08 12.11 2.52
CA LEU A 17 -13.44 12.14 3.81
C LEU A 17 -13.63 13.53 4.42
N GLN A 18 -14.33 13.61 5.56
CA GLN A 18 -14.40 14.86 6.31
C GLN A 18 -13.02 15.19 6.90
N PRO A 19 -12.58 16.46 6.89
CA PRO A 19 -11.32 16.84 7.49
C PRO A 19 -11.37 16.53 8.99
N ILE A 20 -10.47 15.66 9.45
CA ILE A 20 -10.33 15.32 10.88
C ILE A 20 -9.76 16.55 11.59
N SER A 21 -10.46 17.05 12.62
CA SER A 21 -9.95 18.13 13.47
C SER A 21 -8.67 17.69 14.19
N LYS A 22 -7.75 18.64 14.48
CA LYS A 22 -6.49 18.33 15.20
C LYS A 22 -6.72 17.60 16.53
N GLU A 23 -7.86 17.74 17.17
CA GLU A 23 -8.26 17.07 18.42
C GLU A 23 -8.69 15.61 18.21
N GLY A 24 -9.24 15.25 17.03
CA GLY A 24 -9.57 13.87 16.67
C GLY A 24 -8.33 12.98 16.44
N TYR A 25 -7.17 13.56 16.13
CA TYR A 25 -5.89 12.86 15.98
C TYR A 25 -5.34 12.25 17.28
N PHE A 26 -5.75 12.77 18.44
CA PHE A 26 -5.15 12.39 19.74
C PHE A 26 -5.77 11.14 20.39
N SER A 27 -6.92 10.64 19.92
CA SER A 27 -7.67 9.54 20.56
C SER A 27 -7.63 8.19 19.80
N MET A 28 -6.98 8.11 18.64
CA MET A 28 -6.90 6.88 17.84
C MET A 28 -5.59 6.14 18.10
N LYS A 29 -5.58 4.80 17.95
CA LYS A 29 -4.36 3.96 17.99
C LYS A 29 -3.29 4.64 17.14
N LYS A 30 -2.22 5.11 17.76
CA LYS A 30 -1.14 5.85 17.09
C LYS A 30 -0.44 4.89 16.13
N ILE A 31 -0.72 5.01 14.82
CA ILE A 31 0.02 4.30 13.77
C ILE A 31 1.46 4.81 13.82
N GLN A 32 2.42 3.91 13.95
CA GLN A 32 3.84 4.22 14.08
C GLN A 32 4.66 3.75 12.86
N SER A 33 4.08 2.89 12.02
CA SER A 33 4.76 2.34 10.86
C SER A 33 3.79 2.05 9.72
N VAL A 34 4.21 2.38 8.49
CA VAL A 34 3.47 2.13 7.26
C VAL A 34 4.40 1.48 6.25
N ALA A 35 3.99 0.32 5.72
CA ALA A 35 4.67 -0.31 4.60
C ALA A 35 4.17 0.24 3.27
N ILE A 36 5.08 0.45 2.32
CA ILE A 36 4.74 0.81 0.95
C ILE A 36 5.23 -0.24 -0.03
N TYR A 37 4.40 -0.58 -1.00
CA TYR A 37 4.69 -1.42 -2.15
C TYR A 37 4.62 -0.56 -3.41
N CYS A 38 5.69 -0.48 -4.20
CA CYS A 38 5.75 0.39 -5.36
C CYS A 38 6.82 -0.03 -6.37
N SER A 39 6.85 0.65 -7.50
CA SER A 39 7.80 0.38 -8.59
C SER A 39 9.25 0.69 -8.23
N SER A 40 10.16 -0.17 -8.71
CA SER A 40 11.61 0.10 -8.76
C SER A 40 12.07 0.72 -10.09
N SER A 41 11.17 1.14 -10.98
CA SER A 41 11.52 1.71 -12.29
C SER A 41 11.62 3.23 -12.25
N ASN A 42 12.69 3.76 -12.85
CA ASN A 42 12.84 5.21 -13.10
C ASN A 42 12.14 5.68 -14.40
N LYS A 43 11.62 4.73 -15.22
CA LYS A 43 10.94 5.03 -16.49
C LYS A 43 9.43 5.10 -16.32
N VAL A 44 8.98 5.78 -15.31
CA VAL A 44 7.56 5.94 -14.98
C VAL A 44 7.16 7.42 -15.11
N ARG A 45 5.86 7.70 -15.02
CA ARG A 45 5.37 9.08 -15.05
C ARG A 45 5.92 9.87 -13.85
N GLU A 46 6.20 11.15 -14.07
CA GLU A 46 6.66 12.07 -13.03
C GLU A 46 5.65 12.21 -11.89
N SER A 47 4.35 12.18 -12.21
CA SER A 47 3.25 12.20 -11.21
C SER A 47 3.36 11.06 -10.20
N TYR A 48 3.76 9.86 -10.63
CA TYR A 48 3.95 8.73 -9.72
C TYR A 48 5.17 8.94 -8.81
N MET A 49 6.27 9.47 -9.35
CA MET A 49 7.47 9.79 -8.57
C MET A 49 7.16 10.86 -7.52
N HIS A 50 6.44 11.92 -7.92
CA HIS A 50 6.01 12.98 -7.02
C HIS A 50 5.07 12.45 -5.91
N ALA A 51 4.08 11.62 -6.26
CA ALA A 51 3.18 11.03 -5.28
C ALA A 51 3.92 10.15 -4.26
N ALA A 52 4.91 9.36 -4.72
CA ALA A 52 5.73 8.54 -3.84
C ALA A 52 6.58 9.39 -2.88
N TYR A 53 7.27 10.41 -3.41
CA TYR A 53 8.07 11.34 -2.62
C TYR A 53 7.20 12.06 -1.57
N ARG A 54 6.07 12.62 -2.01
CA ARG A 54 5.14 13.35 -1.13
C ARG A 54 4.55 12.47 -0.03
N LEU A 55 4.22 11.21 -0.33
CA LEU A 55 3.78 10.26 0.69
C LEU A 55 4.88 10.02 1.73
N GLY A 56 6.14 9.89 1.31
CA GLY A 56 7.28 9.77 2.22
C GLY A 56 7.39 10.97 3.17
N GLU A 57 7.29 12.19 2.65
CA GLU A 57 7.28 13.43 3.46
C GLU A 57 6.14 13.41 4.49
N LEU A 58 4.89 13.11 4.05
CA LEU A 58 3.71 13.09 4.92
C LEU A 58 3.84 12.07 6.06
N LEU A 59 4.42 10.89 5.80
CA LEU A 59 4.68 9.90 6.83
C LEU A 59 5.68 10.42 7.86
N ALA A 60 6.78 11.02 7.42
CA ALA A 60 7.79 11.61 8.29
C ALA A 60 7.25 12.78 9.13
N GLU A 61 6.49 13.69 8.51
CA GLU A 61 5.82 14.82 9.18
C GLU A 61 4.86 14.34 10.29
N ALA A 62 4.23 13.17 10.10
CA ALA A 62 3.36 12.53 11.08
C ALA A 62 4.13 11.71 12.15
N GLY A 63 5.46 11.61 12.06
CA GLY A 63 6.29 10.79 12.95
C GLY A 63 6.09 9.28 12.74
N ILE A 64 5.73 8.87 11.52
CA ILE A 64 5.46 7.49 11.13
C ILE A 64 6.66 6.95 10.35
N ARG A 65 7.19 5.81 10.78
CA ARG A 65 8.28 5.11 10.10
C ARG A 65 7.78 4.51 8.76
N LEU A 66 8.51 4.82 7.68
CA LEU A 66 8.29 4.20 6.39
C LEU A 66 8.99 2.84 6.34
N ILE A 67 8.29 1.79 5.89
CA ILE A 67 8.84 0.45 5.65
C ILE A 67 8.70 0.13 4.17
N TYR A 68 9.73 -0.45 3.55
CA TYR A 68 9.71 -0.75 2.13
C TYR A 68 10.71 -1.83 1.73
N GLY A 69 10.74 -2.14 0.44
CA GLY A 69 11.59 -3.18 -0.12
C GLY A 69 13.07 -2.83 -0.30
N ASP A 70 13.54 -1.75 0.30
CA ASP A 70 14.93 -1.26 0.29
C ASP A 70 15.56 -1.00 -1.08
N GLY A 71 14.72 -0.84 -2.14
CA GLY A 71 15.23 -0.53 -3.48
C GLY A 71 15.73 0.91 -3.58
N GLY A 72 16.95 1.08 -4.16
CA GLY A 72 17.61 2.39 -4.31
C GLY A 72 17.20 3.19 -5.55
N ILE A 73 16.15 2.78 -6.30
CA ILE A 73 15.70 3.44 -7.53
C ILE A 73 14.16 3.48 -7.61
N GLY A 74 13.64 4.29 -8.53
CA GLY A 74 12.21 4.40 -8.83
C GLY A 74 11.39 4.99 -7.69
N LEU A 75 10.12 4.59 -7.57
CA LEU A 75 9.22 5.07 -6.55
C LEU A 75 9.68 4.67 -5.15
N MET A 76 10.37 3.52 -5.01
CA MET A 76 10.95 3.11 -3.73
C MET A 76 11.96 4.14 -3.22
N ALA A 77 12.91 4.56 -4.07
CA ALA A 77 13.87 5.60 -3.70
C ALA A 77 13.15 6.94 -3.45
N ALA A 78 12.21 7.33 -4.30
CA ALA A 78 11.49 8.59 -4.15
C ALA A 78 10.76 8.68 -2.80
N ALA A 79 10.06 7.64 -2.39
CA ALA A 79 9.37 7.61 -1.09
C ALA A 79 10.35 7.63 0.09
N ALA A 80 11.44 6.86 0.00
CA ALA A 80 12.49 6.87 1.02
C ALA A 80 13.16 8.25 1.12
N ASP A 81 13.46 8.90 -0.01
CA ASP A 81 14.05 10.24 -0.06
C ASP A 81 13.11 11.31 0.54
N GLY A 82 11.81 11.24 0.21
CA GLY A 82 10.80 12.12 0.82
C GLY A 82 10.79 11.99 2.35
N ALA A 83 10.75 10.77 2.87
CA ALA A 83 10.75 10.52 4.31
C ALA A 83 12.07 10.98 4.97
N LEU A 84 13.22 10.64 4.41
CA LEU A 84 14.52 11.01 4.96
C LEU A 84 14.78 12.52 4.93
N ASN A 85 14.40 13.20 3.84
CA ASN A 85 14.58 14.63 3.70
C ASN A 85 13.68 15.42 4.67
N ALA A 86 12.55 14.86 5.07
CA ALA A 86 11.68 15.40 6.13
C ALA A 86 12.08 14.94 7.55
N GLY A 87 13.23 14.27 7.71
CA GLY A 87 13.77 13.84 9.01
C GLY A 87 13.11 12.59 9.59
N GLY A 88 12.41 11.80 8.77
CA GLY A 88 11.75 10.57 9.18
C GLY A 88 12.66 9.34 9.21
N GLU A 89 12.14 8.26 9.77
CA GLU A 89 12.80 6.95 9.80
C GLU A 89 12.37 6.09 8.61
N VAL A 90 13.34 5.39 8.00
CA VAL A 90 13.12 4.49 6.86
C VAL A 90 13.71 3.12 7.18
N LEU A 91 12.86 2.10 7.21
CA LEU A 91 13.24 0.69 7.37
C LEU A 91 13.18 -0.02 6.03
N GLY A 92 14.32 -0.42 5.51
CA GLY A 92 14.43 -1.32 4.36
C GLY A 92 14.35 -2.80 4.77
N VAL A 93 13.66 -3.62 3.98
CA VAL A 93 13.63 -5.08 4.16
C VAL A 93 13.98 -5.73 2.83
N ILE A 94 15.13 -6.41 2.76
CA ILE A 94 15.70 -6.88 1.49
C ILE A 94 16.36 -8.26 1.65
N PRO A 95 16.23 -9.18 0.68
CA PRO A 95 16.92 -10.45 0.71
C PRO A 95 18.43 -10.30 0.47
N GLN A 96 19.21 -11.19 1.05
CA GLN A 96 20.67 -11.22 0.95
C GLN A 96 21.15 -11.16 -0.52
N PHE A 97 20.55 -11.93 -1.43
CA PHE A 97 20.97 -11.96 -2.84
C PHE A 97 20.79 -10.61 -3.56
N MET A 98 19.80 -9.78 -3.13
CA MET A 98 19.61 -8.44 -3.67
C MET A 98 20.65 -7.45 -3.12
N VAL A 99 21.06 -7.63 -1.86
CA VAL A 99 22.18 -6.85 -1.28
C VAL A 99 23.48 -7.15 -2.02
N GLU A 100 23.77 -8.42 -2.29
CA GLU A 100 24.94 -8.85 -3.07
C GLU A 100 24.92 -8.30 -4.50
N ALA A 101 23.73 -8.09 -5.08
CA ALA A 101 23.54 -7.44 -6.37
C ALA A 101 23.65 -5.90 -6.32
N GLY A 102 23.81 -5.30 -5.13
CA GLY A 102 23.94 -3.85 -4.95
C GLY A 102 22.63 -3.09 -5.14
N TRP A 103 21.47 -3.71 -4.89
CA TRP A 103 20.16 -3.10 -5.12
C TRP A 103 19.58 -2.36 -3.90
N ASN A 104 20.20 -2.55 -2.71
CA ASN A 104 19.78 -1.89 -1.49
C ASN A 104 20.01 -0.36 -1.54
N ASN A 105 19.22 0.37 -0.79
CA ASN A 105 19.37 1.80 -0.60
C ASN A 105 20.32 2.07 0.58
N PRO A 106 21.52 2.63 0.34
CA PRO A 106 22.46 2.91 1.43
C PRO A 106 22.00 4.04 2.37
N ARG A 107 20.93 4.76 2.01
CA ARG A 107 20.38 5.86 2.81
C ARG A 107 19.34 5.40 3.82
N SER A 108 18.85 4.16 3.76
CA SER A 108 17.90 3.64 4.74
C SER A 108 18.42 3.80 6.17
N THR A 109 17.58 4.29 7.09
CA THR A 109 17.97 4.47 8.50
C THR A 109 18.35 3.13 9.14
N ARG A 110 17.65 2.08 8.72
CA ARG A 110 17.91 0.68 9.12
C ARG A 110 17.53 -0.24 7.98
N THR A 111 18.29 -1.34 7.83
CA THR A 111 17.99 -2.42 6.89
C THR A 111 17.90 -3.77 7.63
N ILE A 112 16.86 -4.53 7.33
CA ILE A 112 16.75 -5.94 7.72
C ILE A 112 17.06 -6.78 6.49
N VAL A 113 18.14 -7.57 6.57
CA VAL A 113 18.51 -8.51 5.52
C VAL A 113 17.84 -9.86 5.82
N THR A 114 17.10 -10.39 4.84
CA THR A 114 16.37 -11.65 4.95
C THR A 114 17.02 -12.73 4.08
N LYS A 115 16.75 -13.99 4.36
CA LYS A 115 17.33 -15.12 3.60
C LYS A 115 16.70 -15.27 2.21
N ASP A 116 15.39 -14.97 2.09
CA ASP A 116 14.62 -15.18 0.87
C ASP A 116 13.44 -14.19 0.77
N MET A 117 12.69 -14.26 -0.34
CA MET A 117 11.54 -13.39 -0.59
C MET A 117 10.35 -13.68 0.34
N HIS A 118 10.20 -14.91 0.83
CA HIS A 118 9.10 -15.25 1.75
C HIS A 118 9.32 -14.59 3.10
N GLU A 119 10.55 -14.70 3.63
CA GLU A 119 10.91 -14.03 4.89
C GLU A 119 10.83 -12.52 4.76
N ARG A 120 11.25 -11.93 3.62
CA ARG A 120 11.11 -10.49 3.34
C ARG A 120 9.65 -10.02 3.48
N LYS A 121 8.72 -10.68 2.79
CA LYS A 121 7.30 -10.31 2.83
C LYS A 121 6.70 -10.50 4.22
N ALA A 122 6.99 -11.63 4.88
CA ALA A 122 6.55 -11.87 6.24
C ALA A 122 7.08 -10.80 7.21
N THR A 123 8.35 -10.42 7.10
CA THR A 123 8.98 -9.38 7.92
C THR A 123 8.32 -8.01 7.70
N ILE A 124 8.06 -7.62 6.45
CA ILE A 124 7.35 -6.35 6.16
C ILE A 124 5.98 -6.32 6.86
N VAL A 125 5.20 -7.41 6.75
CA VAL A 125 3.88 -7.50 7.39
C VAL A 125 3.97 -7.47 8.92
N GLN A 126 4.98 -8.08 9.52
CA GLN A 126 5.19 -8.09 10.97
C GLN A 126 5.62 -6.73 11.53
N GLU A 127 6.41 -5.96 10.76
CA GLU A 127 6.95 -4.66 11.18
C GLU A 127 5.96 -3.51 10.97
N THR A 128 4.87 -3.71 10.20
CA THR A 128 3.96 -2.63 9.80
C THR A 128 2.63 -2.66 10.53
N GLN A 129 1.99 -1.50 10.61
CA GLN A 129 0.64 -1.31 11.15
C GLN A 129 -0.38 -0.88 10.09
N ALA A 130 0.09 -0.46 8.90
CA ALA A 130 -0.75 -0.22 7.73
C ALA A 130 0.07 -0.40 6.45
N MET A 131 -0.59 -0.65 5.34
CA MET A 131 0.05 -0.93 4.05
C MET A 131 -0.52 -0.03 2.97
N VAL A 132 0.35 0.46 2.08
CA VAL A 132 -0.03 1.32 0.96
C VAL A 132 0.59 0.78 -0.33
N ALA A 133 -0.25 0.54 -1.34
CA ALA A 133 0.22 0.21 -2.68
C ALA A 133 0.19 1.45 -3.57
N LEU A 134 1.35 1.86 -4.09
CA LEU A 134 1.51 2.88 -5.12
C LEU A 134 1.68 2.21 -6.49
N PRO A 135 1.63 2.97 -7.60
CA PRO A 135 1.87 2.41 -8.93
C PRO A 135 3.14 1.55 -9.00
N GLY A 136 3.02 0.34 -9.56
CA GLY A 136 4.14 -0.60 -9.62
C GLY A 136 3.93 -1.76 -10.57
N GLY A 137 4.94 -2.61 -10.71
CA GLY A 137 4.93 -3.77 -11.58
C GLY A 137 4.36 -5.03 -10.94
N ILE A 138 4.69 -6.19 -11.51
CA ILE A 138 4.23 -7.51 -11.06
C ILE A 138 4.55 -7.75 -9.58
N GLY A 139 5.75 -7.36 -9.10
CA GLY A 139 6.11 -7.51 -7.68
C GLY A 139 5.20 -6.72 -6.75
N THR A 140 4.84 -5.49 -7.13
CA THR A 140 3.90 -4.66 -6.36
C THR A 140 2.49 -5.26 -6.33
N PHE A 141 2.02 -5.80 -7.46
CA PHE A 141 0.73 -6.49 -7.53
C PHE A 141 0.75 -7.77 -6.70
N GLU A 142 1.83 -8.55 -6.76
CA GLU A 142 2.02 -9.77 -5.98
C GLU A 142 1.97 -9.46 -4.48
N GLU A 143 2.73 -8.46 -4.01
CA GLU A 143 2.75 -8.03 -2.60
C GLU A 143 1.37 -7.50 -2.14
N LEU A 144 0.67 -6.72 -2.97
CA LEU A 144 -0.68 -6.23 -2.67
C LEU A 144 -1.70 -7.38 -2.57
N LEU A 145 -1.73 -8.27 -3.55
CA LEU A 145 -2.70 -9.38 -3.59
C LEU A 145 -2.42 -10.40 -2.49
N GLU A 146 -1.16 -10.68 -2.15
CA GLU A 146 -0.80 -11.50 -0.99
C GLU A 146 -1.27 -10.86 0.31
N CYS A 147 -1.05 -9.54 0.48
CA CYS A 147 -1.51 -8.78 1.63
C CYS A 147 -3.04 -8.86 1.78
N LEU A 148 -3.80 -8.67 0.70
CA LEU A 148 -5.26 -8.81 0.70
C LEU A 148 -5.68 -10.25 1.03
N THR A 149 -5.00 -11.24 0.46
CA THR A 149 -5.27 -12.67 0.76
C THR A 149 -5.03 -12.98 2.24
N TRP A 150 -3.93 -12.51 2.81
CA TRP A 150 -3.63 -12.72 4.23
C TRP A 150 -4.65 -12.02 5.13
N LYS A 151 -5.11 -10.83 4.74
CA LYS A 151 -6.19 -10.11 5.45
C LYS A 151 -7.50 -10.89 5.37
N GLN A 152 -7.88 -11.39 4.19
CA GLN A 152 -9.04 -12.26 4.00
C GLN A 152 -8.99 -13.50 4.88
N LEU A 153 -7.82 -14.10 5.04
CA LEU A 153 -7.59 -15.28 5.90
C LEU A 153 -7.50 -14.95 7.39
N GLY A 154 -7.55 -13.68 7.78
CA GLY A 154 -7.45 -13.23 9.17
C GLY A 154 -6.03 -13.35 9.75
N LEU A 155 -4.99 -13.36 8.91
CA LEU A 155 -3.60 -13.41 9.35
C LEU A 155 -3.09 -12.04 9.79
N HIS A 156 -3.71 -10.96 9.36
CA HIS A 156 -3.53 -9.60 9.86
C HIS A 156 -4.83 -8.79 9.71
N SER A 157 -4.94 -7.67 10.43
CA SER A 157 -6.06 -6.72 10.36
C SER A 157 -5.64 -5.32 9.90
N CYS A 158 -4.40 -5.15 9.44
CA CYS A 158 -3.86 -3.86 9.05
C CYS A 158 -4.74 -3.17 7.99
N PRO A 159 -4.96 -1.85 8.08
CA PRO A 159 -5.48 -1.07 6.97
C PRO A 159 -4.64 -1.27 5.71
N VAL A 160 -5.30 -1.39 4.56
CA VAL A 160 -4.66 -1.46 3.23
C VAL A 160 -5.22 -0.32 2.39
N VAL A 161 -4.34 0.53 1.88
CA VAL A 161 -4.71 1.65 1.02
C VAL A 161 -4.10 1.47 -0.36
N ILE A 162 -4.88 1.70 -1.40
CA ILE A 162 -4.44 1.72 -2.79
C ILE A 162 -4.38 3.19 -3.22
N LEU A 163 -3.18 3.72 -3.43
CA LEU A 163 -2.98 5.07 -3.97
C LEU A 163 -3.06 5.01 -5.49
N ASN A 164 -4.21 5.42 -6.00
CA ASN A 164 -4.60 5.30 -7.41
C ASN A 164 -4.24 6.55 -8.23
N THR A 165 -3.02 7.04 -8.08
CA THR A 165 -2.52 8.21 -8.82
C THR A 165 -2.75 8.05 -10.33
N ASP A 166 -3.38 9.05 -10.95
CA ASP A 166 -3.73 9.07 -12.38
C ASP A 166 -4.56 7.87 -12.86
N GLY A 167 -5.32 7.20 -11.96
CA GLY A 167 -6.14 6.05 -12.31
C GLY A 167 -5.32 4.79 -12.63
N TYR A 168 -4.08 4.67 -12.12
CA TYR A 168 -3.20 3.55 -12.42
C TYR A 168 -3.84 2.18 -12.10
N TYR A 169 -4.56 2.09 -10.99
CA TYR A 169 -5.20 0.86 -10.52
C TYR A 169 -6.63 0.64 -11.03
N ASP A 170 -7.19 1.53 -11.87
CA ASP A 170 -8.59 1.40 -12.36
C ASP A 170 -8.87 0.01 -12.96
N ARG A 171 -7.90 -0.57 -13.69
CA ARG A 171 -8.05 -1.91 -14.29
C ARG A 171 -8.00 -3.05 -13.29
N LEU A 172 -7.18 -2.93 -12.24
CA LEU A 172 -7.15 -3.91 -11.16
C LEU A 172 -8.45 -3.85 -10.36
N LEU A 173 -8.92 -2.64 -10.04
CA LEU A 173 -10.18 -2.43 -9.31
C LEU A 173 -11.35 -3.03 -10.08
N ALA A 174 -11.41 -2.79 -11.40
CA ALA A 174 -12.40 -3.43 -12.28
C ALA A 174 -12.30 -4.97 -12.26
N CYS A 175 -11.09 -5.51 -12.20
CA CYS A 175 -10.89 -6.97 -12.09
C CYS A 175 -11.40 -7.51 -10.74
N LEU A 176 -11.17 -6.79 -9.64
CA LEU A 176 -11.67 -7.17 -8.32
C LEU A 176 -13.21 -7.09 -8.24
N ASP A 177 -13.82 -6.06 -8.85
CA ASP A 177 -15.27 -5.94 -8.97
C ASP A 177 -15.85 -7.10 -9.77
N TYR A 178 -15.22 -7.47 -10.89
CA TYR A 178 -15.62 -8.61 -11.71
C TYR A 178 -15.53 -9.94 -10.95
N MET A 179 -14.53 -10.10 -10.07
CA MET A 179 -14.46 -11.29 -9.19
C MET A 179 -15.67 -11.39 -8.25
N VAL A 180 -16.23 -10.25 -7.81
CA VAL A 180 -17.46 -10.23 -7.01
C VAL A 180 -18.68 -10.59 -7.85
N GLU A 181 -18.79 -10.03 -9.06
CA GLU A 181 -19.88 -10.33 -10.00
C GLU A 181 -19.93 -11.82 -10.34
N GLU A 182 -18.77 -12.44 -10.60
CA GLU A 182 -18.62 -13.86 -10.90
C GLU A 182 -18.63 -14.76 -9.64
N GLN A 183 -18.89 -14.20 -8.46
CA GLN A 183 -18.95 -14.92 -7.19
C GLN A 183 -17.63 -15.61 -6.77
N MET A 184 -16.49 -15.18 -7.34
CA MET A 184 -15.15 -15.65 -6.95
C MET A 184 -14.64 -14.89 -5.71
N MET A 185 -15.23 -13.74 -5.42
CA MET A 185 -14.95 -12.93 -4.24
C MET A 185 -16.27 -12.45 -3.64
N ARG A 186 -16.39 -12.43 -2.31
CA ARG A 186 -17.59 -11.93 -1.64
C ARG A 186 -17.60 -10.39 -1.59
N PRO A 187 -18.76 -9.72 -1.67
CA PRO A 187 -18.85 -8.26 -1.57
C PRO A 187 -18.16 -7.66 -0.34
N ILE A 188 -18.19 -8.36 0.81
CA ILE A 188 -17.52 -7.91 2.04
C ILE A 188 -16.01 -7.76 1.86
N HIS A 189 -15.38 -8.51 0.97
CA HIS A 189 -13.94 -8.44 0.73
C HIS A 189 -13.51 -7.14 0.04
N GLN A 190 -14.42 -6.38 -0.57
CA GLN A 190 -14.15 -5.03 -1.06
C GLN A 190 -13.89 -4.02 0.09
N GLU A 191 -14.29 -4.36 1.32
CA GLU A 191 -13.97 -3.55 2.52
C GLU A 191 -12.54 -3.80 3.06
N MET A 192 -11.78 -4.74 2.48
CA MET A 192 -10.40 -5.02 2.89
C MET A 192 -9.43 -3.89 2.54
N TYR A 193 -9.77 -3.05 1.57
CA TYR A 193 -8.93 -1.96 1.11
C TYR A 193 -9.71 -0.66 0.92
N THR A 194 -9.00 0.45 0.96
CA THR A 194 -9.53 1.78 0.65
C THR A 194 -8.76 2.35 -0.53
N VAL A 195 -9.45 2.95 -1.49
CA VAL A 195 -8.82 3.59 -2.66
C VAL A 195 -8.83 5.10 -2.45
N VAL A 196 -7.67 5.72 -2.67
CA VAL A 196 -7.47 7.18 -2.65
C VAL A 196 -6.70 7.60 -3.89
N ASN A 197 -6.79 8.85 -4.30
CA ASN A 197 -6.13 9.34 -5.52
C ASN A 197 -4.89 10.18 -5.22
N GLU A 198 -4.86 10.85 -4.06
CA GLU A 198 -3.81 11.78 -3.67
C GLU A 198 -3.06 11.31 -2.41
N PRO A 199 -1.75 11.59 -2.30
CA PRO A 199 -0.95 11.19 -1.12
C PRO A 199 -1.50 11.73 0.20
N GLU A 200 -2.07 12.92 0.20
CA GLU A 200 -2.67 13.59 1.36
C GLU A 200 -3.87 12.83 1.94
N GLU A 201 -4.53 12.01 1.13
CA GLU A 201 -5.69 11.22 1.54
C GLU A 201 -5.29 9.90 2.23
N VAL A 202 -4.02 9.47 2.12
CA VAL A 202 -3.56 8.16 2.61
C VAL A 202 -3.68 8.05 4.13
N LEU A 203 -3.12 9.00 4.89
CA LEU A 203 -3.19 8.96 6.35
C LEU A 203 -4.62 9.06 6.88
N PRO A 204 -5.47 9.99 6.39
CA PRO A 204 -6.90 9.98 6.72
C PRO A 204 -7.59 8.64 6.44
N ALA A 205 -7.30 8.00 5.30
CA ALA A 205 -7.88 6.70 4.95
C ALA A 205 -7.43 5.58 5.88
N ILE A 206 -6.14 5.55 6.27
CA ILE A 206 -5.61 4.59 7.26
C ILE A 206 -6.32 4.75 8.60
N LEU A 207 -6.48 6.00 9.07
CA LEU A 207 -7.10 6.29 10.36
C LEU A 207 -8.62 6.02 10.38
N ALA A 208 -9.30 6.20 9.24
CA ALA A 208 -10.72 5.94 9.08
C ALA A 208 -11.05 4.46 8.76
N ALA A 209 -10.02 3.64 8.51
CA ALA A 209 -10.23 2.24 8.14
C ALA A 209 -10.99 1.48 9.24
N LYS A 210 -12.03 0.77 8.84
CA LYS A 210 -12.78 -0.12 9.75
C LYS A 210 -11.88 -1.24 10.26
N GLU A 211 -12.06 -1.61 11.53
CA GLU A 211 -11.39 -2.78 12.08
C GLU A 211 -11.85 -4.04 11.31
N TRP A 212 -10.88 -4.77 10.76
CA TRP A 212 -11.16 -6.02 10.05
C TRP A 212 -11.28 -7.17 11.05
N ASP A 213 -12.43 -7.88 11.00
CA ASP A 213 -12.65 -9.05 11.87
C ASP A 213 -11.76 -10.21 11.40
N THR A 214 -10.77 -10.58 12.20
CA THR A 214 -9.88 -11.70 11.94
C THR A 214 -10.52 -13.08 12.14
N ASN A 215 -11.73 -13.15 12.72
CA ASN A 215 -12.52 -14.38 12.78
C ASN A 215 -13.18 -14.75 11.45
N THR A 216 -12.90 -14.00 10.40
CA THR A 216 -13.43 -14.19 9.02
C THR A 216 -13.02 -15.50 8.36
N ARG A 217 -12.24 -16.38 9.00
CA ARG A 217 -12.04 -17.78 8.54
C ARG A 217 -13.35 -18.48 8.18
N ARG A 218 -14.48 -18.09 8.82
CA ARG A 218 -15.84 -18.53 8.46
C ARG A 218 -16.33 -17.90 7.16
N LEU A 219 -15.75 -16.79 6.71
CA LEU A 219 -16.11 -16.06 5.49
C LEU A 219 -15.16 -16.40 4.33
N ALA A 220 -14.01 -17.02 4.59
CA ALA A 220 -13.05 -17.42 3.55
C ALA A 220 -13.52 -18.65 2.75
N ALA A 221 -14.41 -19.47 3.33
CA ALA A 221 -15.07 -20.54 2.58
C ALA A 221 -16.20 -19.97 1.74
N ILE A 222 -16.11 -20.08 0.43
CA ILE A 222 -17.17 -19.76 -0.54
C ILE A 222 -18.21 -20.88 -0.51
#